data_7267d2088e86fe711c07b1ba4a21be1c
#
_entry.id   7267d2088e86fe711c07b1ba4a21be1c
#
_cell.length_a   1.000
_cell.length_b   1.000
_cell.length_c   1.000
_cell.angle_alpha   90.00
_cell.angle_beta   90.00
_cell.angle_gamma   90.00
#
_symmetry.space_group_name_H-M   'P 1'
#
loop_
_entity.id
_entity.type
_entity.pdbx_description
1 polymer ?
#
loop_
_entity_poly.entity_id
_entity_poly.type
_entity_poly.pdbx_seq_one_letter_code
_entity_poly.pdbx_strand_id
1 'polypeptide(L)'
;VFGAIEAEKARQMEVIELIASENLVSKAVLEAAGSVMTNKYAEGYPARRYYGGCQCVDVVEDLARDRAKKLFGADHVNVQPHSGSQANTGVYFACLKPGDTALGMNLSHGGHLTHGSPVNLSGKYFNFVAYGVDRKTELIDFDAVRELALQHKPKLIIAGASAYPRTLDFQAFRSIADEVGALLMVDMAHIAGLVAAGLHPSPVPHAQFVTTTTHKTLRGPRSEEHTSELQSQSKLVC
;
A
#
# COMPACT_ATOMS: atom_id res chain seq x y z
N VAL A 1 -14.24 23.44 14.45
CA VAL A 1 -13.32 22.86 13.46
C VAL A 1 -12.03 23.67 13.41
N PHE A 2 -12.04 24.96 13.07
CA PHE A 2 -10.80 25.75 12.92
C PHE A 2 -9.94 25.80 14.18
N GLY A 3 -10.56 25.91 15.38
CA GLY A 3 -9.81 25.82 16.64
C GLY A 3 -9.12 24.48 16.85
N ALA A 4 -9.73 23.38 16.40
CA ALA A 4 -9.09 22.07 16.45
C ALA A 4 -7.91 21.93 15.46
N ILE A 5 -8.02 22.57 14.29
CA ILE A 5 -6.91 22.59 13.31
C ILE A 5 -5.71 23.36 13.87
N GLU A 6 -5.93 24.51 14.51
CA GLU A 6 -4.84 25.29 15.13
C GLU A 6 -4.23 24.54 16.34
N ALA A 7 -5.05 23.84 17.14
CA ALA A 7 -4.56 23.03 18.23
C ALA A 7 -3.71 21.85 17.73
N GLU A 8 -4.14 21.17 16.65
CA GLU A 8 -3.37 20.08 16.04
C GLU A 8 -2.06 20.58 15.43
N LYS A 9 -2.07 21.76 14.81
CA LYS A 9 -0.86 22.37 14.30
C LYS A 9 0.14 22.67 15.42
N ALA A 10 -0.32 23.20 16.56
CA ALA A 10 0.51 23.40 17.74
C ALA A 10 1.06 22.09 18.27
N ARG A 11 0.21 21.05 18.37
CA ARG A 11 0.63 19.70 18.80
C ARG A 11 1.76 19.17 17.92
N GLN A 12 1.63 19.23 16.60
CA GLN A 12 2.65 18.76 15.66
C GLN A 12 3.98 19.54 15.75
N MET A 13 3.95 20.77 16.19
CA MET A 13 5.15 21.58 16.41
C MET A 13 5.86 21.27 17.73
N GLU A 14 5.15 20.82 18.75
CA GLU A 14 5.63 20.63 20.11
C GLU A 14 5.94 19.18 20.47
N VAL A 15 5.38 18.21 19.71
CA VAL A 15 5.49 16.76 20.01
C VAL A 15 6.41 16.08 19.00
N ILE A 16 7.22 15.16 19.50
CA ILE A 16 7.99 14.25 18.64
C ILE A 16 7.06 13.09 18.25
N GLU A 17 6.69 13.04 16.97
CA GLU A 17 5.86 11.98 16.44
C GLU A 17 6.68 10.72 16.17
N LEU A 18 6.25 9.58 16.72
CA LEU A 18 6.94 8.28 16.58
C LEU A 18 6.15 7.26 15.76
N ILE A 19 5.04 7.64 15.16
CA ILE A 19 4.24 6.77 14.30
C ILE A 19 4.89 6.73 12.92
N ALA A 20 5.45 5.58 12.53
CA ALA A 20 6.21 5.40 11.29
C ALA A 20 5.41 5.70 10.01
N SER A 21 4.08 5.64 10.07
CA SER A 21 3.17 5.96 8.96
C SER A 21 2.77 7.44 8.89
N GLU A 22 3.26 8.29 9.79
CA GLU A 22 3.02 9.73 9.76
C GLU A 22 4.20 10.49 9.12
N ASN A 23 3.89 11.61 8.49
CA ASN A 23 4.90 12.50 7.92
C ASN A 23 4.31 13.92 7.74
N LEU A 24 5.18 14.90 7.66
CA LEU A 24 4.82 16.29 7.42
C LEU A 24 4.83 16.58 5.93
N VAL A 25 3.70 17.00 5.39
CA VAL A 25 3.55 17.40 3.98
C VAL A 25 3.97 18.86 3.76
N SER A 26 4.29 19.22 2.52
CA SER A 26 4.56 20.60 2.16
C SER A 26 3.28 21.44 2.12
N LYS A 27 3.44 22.75 2.24
CA LYS A 27 2.32 23.69 2.07
C LYS A 27 1.61 23.53 0.72
N ALA A 28 2.37 23.28 -0.36
CA ALA A 28 1.79 23.07 -1.69
C ALA A 28 0.89 21.81 -1.74
N VAL A 29 1.23 20.73 -1.00
CA VAL A 29 0.37 19.57 -0.88
C VAL A 29 -0.92 19.90 -0.14
N LEU A 30 -0.85 20.66 0.95
CA LEU A 30 -2.05 21.09 1.69
C LEU A 30 -2.96 21.97 0.83
N GLU A 31 -2.41 22.92 0.08
CA GLU A 31 -3.15 23.79 -0.83
C GLU A 31 -3.83 22.98 -1.95
N ALA A 32 -3.13 22.03 -2.54
CA ALA A 32 -3.69 21.17 -3.59
C ALA A 32 -4.80 20.27 -3.06
N ALA A 33 -4.60 19.65 -1.89
CA ALA A 33 -5.58 18.74 -1.26
C ALA A 33 -6.87 19.48 -0.83
N GLY A 34 -6.75 20.73 -0.37
CA GLY A 34 -7.88 21.60 0.02
C GLY A 34 -8.43 22.47 -1.10
N SER A 35 -8.14 22.17 -2.36
CA SER A 35 -8.54 22.98 -3.50
C SER A 35 -9.98 22.72 -3.98
N VAL A 36 -10.43 23.51 -4.96
CA VAL A 36 -11.73 23.36 -5.63
C VAL A 36 -11.89 22.03 -6.38
N MET A 37 -10.81 21.26 -6.57
CA MET A 37 -10.85 19.93 -7.14
C MET A 37 -11.75 18.98 -6.34
N THR A 38 -11.91 19.22 -5.04
CA THR A 38 -12.82 18.46 -4.16
C THR A 38 -14.28 18.51 -4.61
N ASN A 39 -14.66 19.52 -5.39
CA ASN A 39 -16.04 19.68 -5.88
C ASN A 39 -16.34 18.83 -7.11
N LYS A 40 -15.30 18.26 -7.76
CA LYS A 40 -15.45 17.60 -9.06
C LYS A 40 -15.65 16.12 -8.95
N TYR A 41 -16.76 15.65 -9.47
CA TYR A 41 -17.02 14.23 -9.69
C TYR A 41 -16.39 13.77 -11.01
N ALA A 42 -15.40 12.84 -10.95
CA ALA A 42 -14.57 12.47 -12.09
C ALA A 42 -14.45 10.95 -12.27
N GLU A 43 -15.59 10.27 -12.25
CA GLU A 43 -15.67 8.82 -12.46
C GLU A 43 -15.16 8.43 -13.86
N GLY A 44 -14.44 7.32 -13.94
CA GLY A 44 -13.76 6.87 -15.16
C GLY A 44 -12.28 7.24 -15.12
N TYR A 45 -11.63 7.21 -16.28
CA TYR A 45 -10.20 7.52 -16.45
C TYR A 45 -9.99 8.78 -17.30
N PRO A 46 -8.82 9.41 -17.31
CA PRO A 46 -8.50 10.52 -18.20
C PRO A 46 -8.88 10.21 -19.65
N ALA A 47 -9.51 11.17 -20.30
CA ALA A 47 -10.11 11.05 -21.64
C ALA A 47 -11.22 10.00 -21.81
N ARG A 48 -11.63 9.30 -20.74
CA ARG A 48 -12.70 8.28 -20.72
C ARG A 48 -13.57 8.45 -19.49
N ARG A 49 -14.06 9.66 -19.25
CA ARG A 49 -14.93 10.00 -18.11
C ARG A 49 -16.39 9.74 -18.43
N TYR A 50 -17.15 9.39 -17.40
CA TYR A 50 -18.62 9.26 -17.52
C TYR A 50 -19.31 10.62 -17.51
N TYR A 51 -18.65 11.68 -17.00
CA TYR A 51 -19.21 13.02 -16.88
C TYR A 51 -18.35 14.08 -17.58
N GLY A 52 -18.99 15.17 -18.02
CA GLY A 52 -18.31 16.32 -18.62
C GLY A 52 -17.55 17.17 -17.60
N GLY A 53 -16.72 18.08 -18.09
CA GLY A 53 -16.00 19.07 -17.26
C GLY A 53 -14.80 18.51 -16.53
N CYS A 54 -14.21 17.39 -16.98
CA CYS A 54 -13.10 16.72 -16.30
C CYS A 54 -11.71 17.12 -16.82
N GLN A 55 -11.61 18.07 -17.73
CA GLN A 55 -10.35 18.43 -18.41
C GLN A 55 -9.23 18.80 -17.44
N CYS A 56 -9.55 19.54 -16.38
CA CYS A 56 -8.55 19.94 -15.37
C CYS A 56 -8.17 18.77 -14.46
N VAL A 57 -9.13 17.91 -14.11
CA VAL A 57 -8.86 16.71 -13.29
C VAL A 57 -8.02 15.72 -14.09
N ASP A 58 -8.26 15.57 -15.39
CA ASP A 58 -7.46 14.72 -16.28
C ASP A 58 -6.00 15.14 -16.25
N VAL A 59 -5.71 16.44 -16.35
CA VAL A 59 -4.33 16.95 -16.25
C VAL A 59 -3.68 16.57 -14.91
N VAL A 60 -4.40 16.71 -13.79
CA VAL A 60 -3.86 16.37 -12.46
C VAL A 60 -3.60 14.87 -12.34
N GLU A 61 -4.53 14.03 -12.80
CA GLU A 61 -4.38 12.57 -12.74
C GLU A 61 -3.23 12.09 -13.66
N ASP A 62 -3.14 12.62 -14.88
CA ASP A 62 -2.05 12.28 -15.81
C ASP A 62 -0.69 12.70 -15.25
N LEU A 63 -0.56 13.90 -14.68
CA LEU A 63 0.67 14.34 -14.01
C LEU A 63 1.06 13.41 -12.86
N ALA A 64 0.10 12.96 -12.06
CA ALA A 64 0.37 12.03 -10.96
C ALA A 64 0.85 10.68 -11.49
N ARG A 65 0.20 10.14 -12.53
CA ARG A 65 0.59 8.88 -13.19
C ARG A 65 1.99 8.96 -13.80
N ASP A 66 2.27 10.02 -14.55
CA ASP A 66 3.55 10.20 -15.23
C ASP A 66 4.70 10.39 -14.24
N ARG A 67 4.47 11.15 -13.18
CA ARG A 67 5.46 11.33 -12.11
C ARG A 67 5.74 10.03 -11.36
N ALA A 68 4.71 9.25 -11.03
CA ALA A 68 4.89 7.96 -10.38
C ALA A 68 5.62 6.95 -11.29
N LYS A 69 5.28 6.88 -12.59
CA LYS A 69 6.02 6.09 -13.58
C LYS A 69 7.51 6.47 -13.61
N LYS A 70 7.78 7.77 -13.71
CA LYS A 70 9.16 8.27 -13.75
C LYS A 70 9.93 8.00 -12.47
N LEU A 71 9.27 8.17 -11.32
CA LEU A 71 9.88 8.01 -10.00
C LEU A 71 10.30 6.58 -9.72
N PHE A 72 9.47 5.61 -10.11
CA PHE A 72 9.67 4.20 -9.78
C PHE A 72 10.10 3.33 -10.98
N GLY A 73 10.14 3.88 -12.19
CA GLY A 73 10.43 3.10 -13.39
C GLY A 73 9.34 2.10 -13.77
N ALA A 74 8.07 2.41 -13.48
CA ALA A 74 6.95 1.53 -13.74
C ALA A 74 6.33 1.78 -15.13
N ASP A 75 5.90 0.71 -15.81
CA ASP A 75 5.24 0.80 -17.12
C ASP A 75 3.82 1.36 -17.00
N HIS A 76 3.09 0.94 -15.96
CA HIS A 76 1.72 1.34 -15.68
C HIS A 76 1.56 1.84 -14.25
N VAL A 77 0.74 2.86 -14.05
CA VAL A 77 0.40 3.38 -12.74
C VAL A 77 -1.09 3.70 -12.67
N ASN A 78 -1.73 3.31 -11.60
CA ASN A 78 -3.08 3.73 -11.22
C ASN A 78 -2.96 4.54 -9.91
N VAL A 79 -3.46 5.78 -9.94
CA VAL A 79 -3.41 6.71 -8.80
C VAL A 79 -4.79 6.95 -8.18
N GLN A 80 -5.82 6.22 -8.61
CA GLN A 80 -7.18 6.41 -8.15
C GLN A 80 -7.50 5.77 -6.79
N PRO A 81 -6.84 4.69 -6.32
CA PRO A 81 -7.10 4.17 -4.98
C PRO A 81 -6.92 5.27 -3.93
N HIS A 82 -7.89 5.41 -3.03
CA HIS A 82 -7.83 6.44 -1.98
C HIS A 82 -6.97 6.03 -0.78
N SER A 83 -6.54 4.77 -0.71
CA SER A 83 -5.72 4.24 0.39
C SER A 83 -4.88 3.04 -0.07
N GLY A 84 -3.86 2.70 0.71
CA GLY A 84 -3.09 1.46 0.52
C GLY A 84 -3.98 0.22 0.63
N SER A 85 -4.94 0.23 1.55
CA SER A 85 -5.91 -0.86 1.71
C SER A 85 -6.75 -1.06 0.45
N GLN A 86 -7.22 0.02 -0.17
CA GLN A 86 -7.96 -0.06 -1.43
C GLN A 86 -7.08 -0.54 -2.58
N ALA A 87 -5.83 -0.06 -2.67
CA ALA A 87 -4.89 -0.52 -3.68
C ALA A 87 -4.63 -2.03 -3.57
N ASN A 88 -4.35 -2.52 -2.35
CA ASN A 88 -4.17 -3.95 -2.09
C ASN A 88 -5.42 -4.76 -2.42
N THR A 89 -6.59 -4.30 -2.02
CA THR A 89 -7.88 -4.93 -2.33
C THR A 89 -8.09 -5.01 -3.84
N GLY A 90 -7.76 -3.96 -4.59
CA GLY A 90 -7.84 -3.94 -6.05
C GLY A 90 -6.99 -5.03 -6.68
N VAL A 91 -5.76 -5.22 -6.22
CA VAL A 91 -4.88 -6.31 -6.69
C VAL A 91 -5.48 -7.69 -6.35
N TYR A 92 -5.98 -7.87 -5.12
CA TYR A 92 -6.56 -9.16 -4.73
C TYR A 92 -7.73 -9.55 -5.62
N PHE A 93 -8.68 -8.67 -5.84
CA PHE A 93 -9.84 -8.96 -6.70
C PHE A 93 -9.50 -9.06 -8.19
N ALA A 94 -8.39 -8.49 -8.63
CA ALA A 94 -7.89 -8.69 -10.00
C ALA A 94 -7.24 -10.09 -10.20
N CYS A 95 -6.63 -10.65 -9.13
CA CYS A 95 -5.80 -11.86 -9.24
C CYS A 95 -6.42 -13.09 -8.58
N LEU A 96 -7.32 -12.90 -7.60
CA LEU A 96 -7.84 -13.96 -6.74
C LEU A 96 -9.36 -14.04 -6.83
N LYS A 97 -9.87 -15.24 -6.59
CA LYS A 97 -11.29 -15.49 -6.29
C LYS A 97 -11.47 -15.71 -4.80
N PRO A 98 -12.65 -15.43 -4.22
CA PRO A 98 -12.93 -15.77 -2.83
C PRO A 98 -12.53 -17.21 -2.49
N GLY A 99 -11.79 -17.38 -1.39
CA GLY A 99 -11.26 -18.68 -0.97
C GLY A 99 -9.92 -19.10 -1.58
N ASP A 100 -9.41 -18.38 -2.58
CA ASP A 100 -8.06 -18.64 -3.10
C ASP A 100 -6.98 -18.41 -2.03
N THR A 101 -5.90 -19.19 -2.13
CA THR A 101 -4.79 -19.09 -1.19
C THR A 101 -3.78 -18.03 -1.61
N ALA A 102 -3.35 -17.23 -0.63
CA ALA A 102 -2.25 -16.27 -0.74
C ALA A 102 -1.29 -16.40 0.43
N LEU A 103 -0.02 -16.05 0.24
CA LEU A 103 0.96 -15.90 1.31
C LEU A 103 1.17 -14.43 1.63
N GLY A 104 1.25 -14.09 2.93
CA GLY A 104 1.54 -12.74 3.41
C GLY A 104 2.34 -12.78 4.70
N MET A 105 3.01 -11.67 5.04
CA MET A 105 3.77 -11.60 6.29
C MET A 105 2.84 -11.53 7.50
N ASN A 106 3.15 -12.31 8.53
CA ASN A 106 2.43 -12.33 9.79
C ASN A 106 2.39 -10.92 10.41
N LEU A 107 1.21 -10.49 10.86
CA LEU A 107 1.02 -9.19 11.48
C LEU A 107 1.94 -8.98 12.69
N SER A 108 2.09 -10.01 13.53
CA SER A 108 2.95 -9.96 14.73
C SER A 108 4.46 -9.93 14.41
N HIS A 109 4.84 -10.21 13.16
CA HIS A 109 6.22 -10.18 12.69
C HIS A 109 6.50 -8.96 11.80
N GLY A 110 5.58 -8.00 11.76
CA GLY A 110 5.75 -6.75 11.02
C GLY A 110 4.91 -6.62 9.76
N GLY A 111 4.02 -7.58 9.47
CA GLY A 111 3.07 -7.49 8.35
C GLY A 111 2.07 -6.34 8.49
N HIS A 112 1.18 -6.21 7.52
CA HIS A 112 0.09 -5.25 7.55
C HIS A 112 -1.27 -5.97 7.69
N LEU A 113 -2.28 -5.28 8.23
CA LEU A 113 -3.65 -5.84 8.35
C LEU A 113 -4.18 -6.39 7.03
N THR A 114 -3.92 -5.68 5.93
CA THR A 114 -4.35 -6.10 4.58
C THR A 114 -3.56 -7.29 4.02
N HIS A 115 -2.56 -7.80 4.71
CA HIS A 115 -1.80 -8.99 4.30
C HIS A 115 -2.37 -10.28 4.91
N GLY A 116 -3.69 -10.34 5.11
CA GLY A 116 -4.39 -11.55 5.52
C GLY A 116 -4.81 -11.61 6.98
N SER A 117 -4.80 -10.49 7.70
CA SER A 117 -5.33 -10.48 9.07
C SER A 117 -6.80 -10.93 9.10
N PRO A 118 -7.21 -11.82 10.03
CA PRO A 118 -8.58 -12.32 10.12
C PRO A 118 -9.65 -11.26 10.35
N VAL A 119 -9.26 -10.10 10.90
CA VAL A 119 -10.18 -8.98 11.11
C VAL A 119 -10.32 -8.09 9.87
N ASN A 120 -9.42 -8.22 8.90
CA ASN A 120 -9.41 -7.46 7.65
C ASN A 120 -10.19 -8.19 6.54
N LEU A 121 -10.63 -7.44 5.53
CA LEU A 121 -11.27 -7.99 4.33
C LEU A 121 -10.43 -9.10 3.70
N SER A 122 -9.11 -8.91 3.60
CA SER A 122 -8.21 -9.89 3.01
C SER A 122 -8.30 -11.26 3.66
N GLY A 123 -8.24 -11.33 4.99
CA GLY A 123 -8.35 -12.60 5.73
C GLY A 123 -9.78 -13.15 5.82
N LYS A 124 -10.81 -12.35 5.50
CA LYS A 124 -12.21 -12.79 5.45
C LYS A 124 -12.60 -13.40 4.10
N TYR A 125 -12.03 -12.91 3.02
CA TYR A 125 -12.39 -13.33 1.65
C TYR A 125 -11.44 -14.38 1.08
N PHE A 126 -10.17 -14.38 1.51
CA PHE A 126 -9.12 -15.23 0.95
C PHE A 126 -8.49 -16.09 2.04
N ASN A 127 -7.92 -17.21 1.64
CA ASN A 127 -7.20 -18.11 2.54
C ASN A 127 -5.73 -17.66 2.65
N PHE A 128 -5.43 -16.80 3.60
CA PHE A 128 -4.07 -16.34 3.83
C PHE A 128 -3.26 -17.29 4.71
N VAL A 129 -2.11 -17.69 4.22
CA VAL A 129 -1.08 -18.41 4.98
C VAL A 129 0.01 -17.40 5.35
N ALA A 130 0.33 -17.32 6.65
CA ALA A 130 1.29 -16.34 7.14
C ALA A 130 2.71 -16.90 7.15
N TYR A 131 3.67 -16.17 6.57
CA TYR A 131 5.08 -16.39 6.81
C TYR A 131 5.61 -15.39 7.84
N GLY A 132 6.76 -15.68 8.44
CA GLY A 132 7.33 -14.86 9.50
C GLY A 132 8.83 -14.67 9.38
N VAL A 133 9.42 -14.26 10.50
CA VAL A 133 10.86 -14.15 10.68
C VAL A 133 11.37 -15.29 11.55
N ASP A 134 12.61 -15.70 11.35
CA ASP A 134 13.30 -16.64 12.24
C ASP A 134 13.47 -16.00 13.62
N ARG A 135 13.24 -16.80 14.66
CA ARG A 135 13.22 -16.31 16.04
C ARG A 135 14.57 -15.83 16.56
N LYS A 136 15.67 -16.35 16.00
CA LYS A 136 17.03 -16.02 16.48
C LYS A 136 17.65 -14.86 15.71
N THR A 137 17.45 -14.86 14.39
CA THR A 137 18.04 -13.87 13.49
C THR A 137 17.16 -12.66 13.27
N GLU A 138 15.83 -12.80 13.51
CA GLU A 138 14.80 -11.82 13.22
C GLU A 138 14.75 -11.42 11.72
N LEU A 139 15.27 -12.31 10.86
CA LEU A 139 15.22 -12.16 9.40
C LEU A 139 14.13 -13.05 8.82
N ILE A 140 13.61 -12.65 7.66
CA ILE A 140 12.73 -13.51 6.87
C ILE A 140 13.51 -14.77 6.48
N ASP A 141 12.98 -15.91 6.86
CA ASP A 141 13.52 -17.22 6.48
C ASP A 141 12.92 -17.62 5.13
N PHE A 142 13.71 -17.46 4.06
CA PHE A 142 13.25 -17.75 2.71
C PHE A 142 13.06 -19.26 2.45
N ASP A 143 13.76 -20.14 3.18
CA ASP A 143 13.52 -21.59 3.08
C ASP A 143 12.13 -21.92 3.66
N ALA A 144 11.78 -21.33 4.80
CA ALA A 144 10.44 -21.49 5.37
C ALA A 144 9.35 -20.87 4.46
N VAL A 145 9.60 -19.72 3.84
CA VAL A 145 8.67 -19.12 2.86
C VAL A 145 8.46 -20.05 1.68
N ARG A 146 9.54 -20.64 1.16
CA ARG A 146 9.50 -21.59 0.04
C ARG A 146 8.73 -22.86 0.41
N GLU A 147 8.97 -23.44 1.60
CA GLU A 147 8.25 -24.62 2.08
C GLU A 147 6.74 -24.36 2.16
N LEU A 148 6.33 -23.20 2.74
CA LEU A 148 4.93 -22.79 2.79
C LEU A 148 4.34 -22.62 1.39
N ALA A 149 5.08 -22.03 0.46
CA ALA A 149 4.63 -21.85 -0.92
C ALA A 149 4.43 -23.20 -1.63
N LEU A 150 5.36 -24.15 -1.48
CA LEU A 150 5.26 -25.50 -2.05
C LEU A 150 4.09 -26.29 -1.45
N GLN A 151 3.88 -26.18 -0.14
CA GLN A 151 2.83 -26.87 0.58
C GLN A 151 1.44 -26.34 0.21
N HIS A 152 1.27 -25.01 0.20
CA HIS A 152 -0.04 -24.37 0.08
C HIS A 152 -0.39 -23.92 -1.33
N LYS A 153 0.57 -23.89 -2.26
CA LYS A 153 0.43 -23.50 -3.66
C LYS A 153 -0.40 -22.22 -3.83
N PRO A 154 0.04 -21.10 -3.24
CA PRO A 154 -0.70 -19.85 -3.31
C PRO A 154 -0.78 -19.36 -4.75
N LYS A 155 -1.81 -18.60 -5.08
CA LYS A 155 -1.91 -17.86 -6.34
C LYS A 155 -1.20 -16.50 -6.30
N LEU A 156 -0.99 -15.98 -5.09
CA LEU A 156 -0.35 -14.68 -4.86
C LEU A 156 0.56 -14.77 -3.64
N ILE A 157 1.78 -14.26 -3.78
CA ILE A 157 2.69 -14.03 -2.66
C ILE A 157 2.79 -12.52 -2.47
N ILE A 158 2.58 -12.04 -1.25
CA ILE A 158 2.70 -10.63 -0.88
C ILE A 158 3.99 -10.45 -0.08
N ALA A 159 4.93 -9.69 -0.63
CA ALA A 159 6.08 -9.17 0.07
C ALA A 159 5.82 -7.73 0.53
N GLY A 160 6.46 -7.33 1.62
CA GLY A 160 6.27 -6.00 2.21
C GLY A 160 5.86 -6.08 3.66
N ALA A 161 6.12 -5.01 4.38
CA ALA A 161 5.91 -4.96 5.82
C ALA A 161 5.67 -3.54 6.31
N SER A 162 4.99 -3.41 7.44
CA SER A 162 4.84 -2.14 8.16
C SER A 162 5.98 -1.91 9.16
N ALA A 163 6.53 -2.99 9.72
CA ALA A 163 7.50 -2.93 10.82
C ALA A 163 8.61 -3.99 10.67
N TYR A 164 9.27 -4.02 9.52
CA TYR A 164 10.43 -4.85 9.27
C TYR A 164 11.64 -3.98 8.90
N PRO A 165 12.60 -3.77 9.82
CA PRO A 165 13.68 -2.78 9.65
C PRO A 165 14.89 -3.31 8.88
N ARG A 166 14.70 -4.28 8.01
CA ARG A 166 15.74 -4.89 7.18
C ARG A 166 15.42 -4.73 5.70
N THR A 167 16.44 -4.86 4.88
CA THR A 167 16.26 -4.90 3.42
C THR A 167 15.46 -6.13 3.01
N LEU A 168 14.47 -5.94 2.15
CA LEU A 168 13.68 -7.02 1.55
C LEU A 168 14.36 -7.51 0.28
N ASP A 169 14.57 -8.81 0.17
CA ASP A 169 15.08 -9.46 -1.03
C ASP A 169 13.91 -9.84 -1.97
N PHE A 170 13.59 -8.92 -2.88
CA PHE A 170 12.50 -9.12 -3.85
C PHE A 170 12.83 -10.20 -4.89
N GLN A 171 14.13 -10.41 -5.18
CA GLN A 171 14.54 -11.48 -6.09
C GLN A 171 14.29 -12.86 -5.49
N ALA A 172 14.54 -13.04 -4.20
CA ALA A 172 14.23 -14.29 -3.50
C ALA A 172 12.72 -14.57 -3.52
N PHE A 173 11.89 -13.57 -3.20
CA PHE A 173 10.43 -13.70 -3.32
C PHE A 173 9.99 -14.03 -4.75
N ARG A 174 10.59 -13.38 -5.76
CA ARG A 174 10.30 -13.65 -7.17
C ARG A 174 10.61 -15.09 -7.53
N SER A 175 11.77 -15.61 -7.14
CA SER A 175 12.18 -16.98 -7.41
C SER A 175 11.23 -18.01 -6.82
N ILE A 176 10.78 -17.79 -5.58
CA ILE A 176 9.79 -18.65 -4.93
C ILE A 176 8.44 -18.59 -5.64
N ALA A 177 7.99 -17.38 -6.02
CA ALA A 177 6.73 -17.21 -6.73
C ALA A 177 6.76 -17.94 -8.09
N ASP A 178 7.86 -17.84 -8.84
CA ASP A 178 8.04 -18.54 -10.12
C ASP A 178 8.03 -20.06 -9.96
N GLU A 179 8.68 -20.58 -8.90
CA GLU A 179 8.74 -22.01 -8.62
C GLU A 179 7.35 -22.64 -8.43
N VAL A 180 6.42 -21.91 -7.81
CA VAL A 180 5.06 -22.40 -7.53
C VAL A 180 4.01 -21.89 -8.51
N GLY A 181 4.40 -21.06 -9.48
CA GLY A 181 3.49 -20.45 -10.45
C GLY A 181 2.58 -19.38 -9.85
N ALA A 182 3.00 -18.75 -8.76
CA ALA A 182 2.28 -17.64 -8.12
C ALA A 182 2.63 -16.28 -8.73
N LEU A 183 1.72 -15.34 -8.60
CA LEU A 183 2.04 -13.91 -8.83
C LEU A 183 2.76 -13.34 -7.60
N LEU A 184 3.66 -12.38 -7.83
CA LEU A 184 4.28 -11.61 -6.75
C LEU A 184 3.70 -10.21 -6.72
N MET A 185 3.22 -9.82 -5.55
CA MET A 185 2.82 -8.47 -5.21
C MET A 185 3.77 -7.93 -4.14
N VAL A 186 4.18 -6.68 -4.26
CA VAL A 186 4.96 -5.99 -3.22
C VAL A 186 4.21 -4.76 -2.74
N ASP A 187 3.93 -4.72 -1.45
CA ASP A 187 3.45 -3.51 -0.77
C ASP A 187 4.66 -2.77 -0.19
N MET A 188 5.07 -1.70 -0.88
CA MET A 188 6.23 -0.89 -0.46
C MET A 188 5.84 0.38 0.29
N ALA A 189 4.63 0.49 0.81
CA ALA A 189 4.10 1.73 1.40
C ALA A 189 5.03 2.36 2.44
N HIS A 190 5.63 1.57 3.33
CA HIS A 190 6.53 2.07 4.36
C HIS A 190 7.93 2.42 3.86
N ILE A 191 8.39 1.81 2.79
CA ILE A 191 9.75 2.00 2.25
C ILE A 191 9.78 2.77 0.93
N ALA A 192 8.66 3.21 0.40
CA ALA A 192 8.57 3.85 -0.91
C ALA A 192 9.49 5.07 -1.07
N GLY A 193 9.66 5.87 -0.03
CA GLY A 193 10.60 7.00 -0.03
C GLY A 193 12.06 6.54 -0.10
N LEU A 194 12.42 5.44 0.55
CA LEU A 194 13.76 4.84 0.47
C LEU A 194 14.01 4.25 -0.91
N VAL A 195 13.01 3.59 -1.50
CA VAL A 195 13.08 3.07 -2.88
C VAL A 195 13.27 4.22 -3.87
N ALA A 196 12.48 5.29 -3.75
CA ALA A 196 12.59 6.47 -4.60
C ALA A 196 13.96 7.17 -4.48
N ALA A 197 14.57 7.12 -3.30
CA ALA A 197 15.89 7.68 -3.04
C ALA A 197 17.07 6.73 -3.41
N GLY A 198 16.78 5.50 -3.87
CA GLY A 198 17.81 4.50 -4.16
C GLY A 198 18.49 3.90 -2.92
N LEU A 199 17.90 4.08 -1.73
CA LEU A 199 18.43 3.56 -0.45
C LEU A 199 17.89 2.18 -0.08
N HIS A 200 16.89 1.69 -0.80
CA HIS A 200 16.35 0.35 -0.72
C HIS A 200 16.15 -0.17 -2.16
N PRO A 201 16.38 -1.48 -2.42
CA PRO A 201 16.11 -2.05 -3.74
C PRO A 201 14.68 -1.79 -4.21
N SER A 202 14.52 -1.58 -5.52
CA SER A 202 13.20 -1.41 -6.12
C SER A 202 12.51 -2.76 -6.31
N PRO A 203 11.23 -2.91 -5.91
CA PRO A 203 10.46 -4.11 -6.21
C PRO A 203 9.96 -4.17 -7.66
N VAL A 204 9.95 -3.05 -8.39
CA VAL A 204 9.32 -2.93 -9.72
C VAL A 204 9.86 -3.94 -10.73
N PRO A 205 11.18 -4.21 -10.83
CA PRO A 205 11.69 -5.22 -11.76
C PRO A 205 11.31 -6.67 -11.42
N HIS A 206 10.85 -6.93 -10.19
CA HIS A 206 10.64 -8.29 -9.68
C HIS A 206 9.17 -8.68 -9.53
N ALA A 207 8.28 -7.72 -9.34
CA ALA A 207 6.88 -7.97 -9.00
C ALA A 207 5.93 -7.63 -10.15
N GLN A 208 4.87 -8.42 -10.30
CA GLN A 208 3.78 -8.08 -11.23
C GLN A 208 2.95 -6.90 -10.74
N PHE A 209 2.82 -6.77 -9.42
CA PHE A 209 2.08 -5.67 -8.80
C PHE A 209 2.91 -5.05 -7.70
N VAL A 210 2.97 -3.72 -7.71
CA VAL A 210 3.59 -2.96 -6.63
C VAL A 210 2.57 -1.94 -6.14
N THR A 211 2.26 -1.97 -4.84
CA THR A 211 1.38 -1.00 -4.21
C THR A 211 2.16 -0.10 -3.27
N THR A 212 1.68 1.10 -3.10
CA THR A 212 2.24 2.07 -2.16
C THR A 212 1.17 3.04 -1.69
N THR A 213 1.51 3.83 -0.68
CA THR A 213 0.75 5.02 -0.27
C THR A 213 1.56 6.27 -0.55
N THR A 214 0.91 7.42 -0.70
CA THR A 214 1.60 8.69 -0.86
C THR A 214 1.92 9.38 0.46
N HIS A 215 1.19 9.08 1.52
CA HIS A 215 1.17 9.82 2.79
C HIS A 215 2.15 9.36 3.86
N LYS A 216 3.00 8.37 3.56
CA LYS A 216 4.05 7.88 4.47
C LYS A 216 5.40 8.51 4.09
N THR A 217 6.38 7.71 3.74
CA THR A 217 7.72 8.20 3.39
C THR A 217 7.77 9.05 2.11
N LEU A 218 6.76 8.99 1.25
CA LEU A 218 6.66 9.86 0.07
C LEU A 218 6.17 11.28 0.39
N ARG A 219 5.71 11.57 1.61
CA ARG A 219 5.28 12.88 2.08
C ARG A 219 4.17 13.53 1.23
N GLY A 220 3.30 12.70 0.68
CA GLY A 220 2.12 13.13 -0.07
C GLY A 220 0.88 13.30 0.82
N PRO A 221 -0.26 13.65 0.22
CA PRO A 221 -1.51 13.83 0.96
C PRO A 221 -2.01 12.50 1.53
N ARG A 222 -2.58 12.59 2.74
CA ARG A 222 -3.28 11.46 3.37
C ARG A 222 -4.72 11.44 2.90
N SER A 223 -5.18 10.25 2.56
CA SER A 223 -6.58 9.96 2.34
C SER A 223 -7.10 9.01 3.43
N GLU A 224 -8.38 8.69 3.41
CA GLU A 224 -8.99 7.79 4.39
C GLU A 224 -8.40 6.38 4.29
N GLU A 225 -7.76 5.93 5.35
CA GLU A 225 -7.19 4.59 5.45
C GLU A 225 -7.83 3.77 6.59
N HIS A 226 -8.45 4.46 7.55
CA HIS A 226 -8.89 3.86 8.81
C HIS A 226 -10.29 3.26 8.78
N THR A 227 -11.12 3.54 7.78
CA THR A 227 -12.50 3.03 7.72
C THR A 227 -12.55 1.50 7.76
N SER A 228 -11.59 0.81 7.18
CA SER A 228 -11.51 -0.65 7.24
C SER A 228 -11.07 -1.17 8.63
N GLU A 229 -10.34 -0.37 9.40
CA GLU A 229 -9.89 -0.70 10.75
C GLU A 229 -10.94 -0.35 11.81
N LEU A 230 -11.59 0.80 11.67
CA LEU A 230 -12.66 1.25 12.57
C LEU A 230 -13.93 0.40 12.45
N GLN A 231 -14.24 -0.16 11.29
CA GLN A 231 -15.38 -1.07 11.11
C GLN A 231 -15.26 -2.35 11.92
N SER A 232 -14.06 -2.71 12.39
CA SER A 232 -13.87 -3.84 13.30
C SER A 232 -14.12 -3.49 14.78
N GLN A 233 -14.11 -2.20 15.13
CA GLN A 233 -14.16 -1.75 16.53
C GLN A 233 -15.37 -0.89 16.90
N SER A 234 -16.12 -0.35 15.95
CA SER A 234 -17.21 0.57 16.30
C SER A 234 -18.47 0.39 15.46
N LYS A 235 -19.59 0.52 16.14
CA LYS A 235 -20.94 0.74 15.58
C LYS A 235 -21.09 2.20 15.12
N LEU A 236 -20.14 2.75 14.41
CA LEU A 236 -20.26 4.09 13.84
C LEU A 236 -20.86 3.96 12.45
N VAL A 237 -22.14 4.33 12.40
CA VAL A 237 -22.85 4.62 11.16
C VAL A 237 -22.71 6.12 10.94
N CYS A 238 -22.12 6.53 9.83
CA CYS A 238 -22.30 7.87 9.29
C CYS A 238 -23.50 7.89 8.35
#